data_8390f8f8f904692d2fac74f5f72fda42
#
_entry.id   8390f8f8f904692d2fac74f5f72fda42
#
_cell.length_a   1.000
_cell.length_b   1.000
_cell.length_c   1.000
_cell.angle_alpha   90.00
_cell.angle_beta   90.00
_cell.angle_gamma   90.00
#
_symmetry.space_group_name_H-M   'P 1'
#
loop_
_entity.id
_entity.type
_entity.pdbx_description
1 polymer ?
#
loop_
_entity_poly.entity_id
_entity_poly.type
_entity_poly.pdbx_seq_one_letter_code
_entity_poly.pdbx_strand_id
1 'polypeptide(L)'
;STRRGQPTVCKKPEQLLVGNASPLRASIDLVFLQGWAMTNETREPVYVGIDVSKDSLEVALADKAASVRFVNDEQGVKALLEHLAGHNVAVVLLEATGGLEKRCAHALYLAGMTVVVANPRQAHEFAKSMGYLAKTDGIDARILSHFARTLHGSERFDKLLFKMATPQQEQLQALVTRRSQLV
;
A
#
# COMPACT_ATOMS: atom_id res chain seq x y z
N SER A 1 -27.24 21.00 14.98
CA SER A 1 -27.54 19.59 14.62
C SER A 1 -26.46 19.08 13.67
N THR A 2 -25.41 18.49 14.24
CA THR A 2 -24.21 18.02 13.51
C THR A 2 -24.42 16.57 13.12
N ARG A 3 -24.63 16.29 11.83
CA ARG A 3 -24.58 14.93 11.29
C ARG A 3 -23.11 14.49 11.17
N ARG A 4 -22.70 13.59 12.04
CA ARG A 4 -21.43 12.83 11.86
C ARG A 4 -21.57 11.94 10.64
N GLY A 5 -20.71 12.16 9.63
CA GLY A 5 -20.60 11.28 8.47
C GLY A 5 -20.18 9.89 8.93
N GLN A 6 -20.94 8.88 8.53
CA GLN A 6 -20.57 7.48 8.71
C GLN A 6 -19.35 7.14 7.82
N PRO A 7 -18.40 6.33 8.29
CA PRO A 7 -17.27 5.91 7.47
C PRO A 7 -17.78 5.10 6.26
N THR A 8 -17.31 5.46 5.10
CA THR A 8 -17.61 4.78 3.82
C THR A 8 -17.10 3.35 3.89
N VAL A 9 -18.01 2.39 3.98
CA VAL A 9 -17.71 0.96 3.98
C VAL A 9 -17.07 0.61 2.64
N CYS A 10 -15.84 0.12 2.67
CA CYS A 10 -15.13 -0.40 1.51
C CYS A 10 -15.97 -1.50 0.84
N LYS A 11 -16.23 -1.38 -0.46
CA LYS A 11 -17.05 -2.34 -1.22
C LYS A 11 -16.44 -3.72 -1.14
N LYS A 12 -17.27 -4.72 -0.79
CA LYS A 12 -16.88 -6.12 -0.64
C LYS A 12 -16.23 -6.69 -1.90
N PRO A 13 -15.29 -7.62 -1.79
CA PRO A 13 -14.53 -8.20 -2.90
C PRO A 13 -15.35 -9.04 -3.90
N GLU A 14 -16.62 -9.30 -3.65
CA GLU A 14 -17.49 -10.10 -4.52
C GLU A 14 -17.74 -9.51 -5.93
N GLN A 15 -17.50 -8.21 -6.12
CA GLN A 15 -17.71 -7.57 -7.44
C GLN A 15 -16.47 -7.59 -8.37
N LEU A 16 -15.36 -8.18 -7.92
CA LEU A 16 -14.11 -8.24 -8.72
C LEU A 16 -13.88 -9.57 -9.43
N LEU A 17 -14.84 -10.50 -9.38
CA LEU A 17 -14.66 -11.89 -9.87
C LEU A 17 -14.95 -12.12 -11.35
N VAL A 18 -15.16 -11.08 -12.16
CA VAL A 18 -15.43 -11.27 -13.60
C VAL A 18 -14.30 -10.63 -14.42
N GLY A 19 -13.30 -11.39 -14.77
CA GLY A 19 -12.26 -11.03 -15.73
C GLY A 19 -10.98 -11.83 -15.55
N ASN A 20 -10.63 -12.62 -16.56
CA ASN A 20 -9.41 -13.40 -16.83
C ASN A 20 -8.32 -13.43 -15.76
N ALA A 21 -8.15 -14.59 -15.14
CA ALA A 21 -7.13 -14.88 -14.15
C ALA A 21 -5.72 -14.81 -14.74
N SER A 22 -4.89 -13.91 -14.25
CA SER A 22 -3.44 -13.94 -14.47
C SER A 22 -2.79 -15.00 -13.55
N PRO A 23 -1.64 -15.59 -13.93
CA PRO A 23 -1.00 -16.69 -13.17
C PRO A 23 -0.64 -16.36 -11.71
N LEU A 24 -0.51 -15.08 -11.34
CA LEU A 24 -0.31 -14.63 -9.96
C LEU A 24 -1.54 -14.85 -9.05
N ARG A 25 -2.72 -15.02 -9.64
CA ARG A 25 -3.96 -15.24 -8.90
C ARG A 25 -4.11 -16.67 -8.36
N ALA A 26 -3.44 -17.63 -8.97
CA ALA A 26 -3.51 -19.04 -8.60
C ALA A 26 -2.69 -19.39 -7.35
N SER A 27 -1.79 -18.52 -6.92
CA SER A 27 -0.90 -18.76 -5.77
C SER A 27 -1.38 -18.15 -4.45
N ILE A 28 -2.44 -17.34 -4.48
CA ILE A 28 -3.04 -16.80 -3.25
C ILE A 28 -4.28 -17.65 -2.98
N ASP A 29 -4.18 -18.62 -2.06
CA ASP A 29 -5.28 -19.50 -1.69
C ASP A 29 -6.53 -18.71 -1.30
N LEU A 30 -7.65 -19.04 -1.94
CA LEU A 30 -8.97 -18.43 -1.69
C LEU A 30 -9.38 -18.53 -0.21
N VAL A 31 -8.91 -19.57 0.47
CA VAL A 31 -9.08 -19.80 1.92
C VAL A 31 -8.37 -18.73 2.75
N PHE A 32 -7.19 -18.24 2.28
CA PHE A 32 -6.46 -17.16 2.94
C PHE A 32 -7.21 -15.82 2.87
N LEU A 33 -7.82 -15.53 1.72
CA LEU A 33 -8.62 -14.31 1.53
C LEU A 33 -9.93 -14.32 2.34
N GLN A 34 -10.59 -15.46 2.48
CA GLN A 34 -11.82 -15.60 3.26
C GLN A 34 -11.56 -15.55 4.77
N GLY A 35 -10.47 -16.17 5.26
CA GLY A 35 -10.06 -16.10 6.66
C GLY A 35 -9.66 -14.69 7.08
N TRP A 36 -9.07 -13.92 6.18
CA TRP A 36 -8.63 -12.54 6.45
C TRP A 36 -9.81 -11.57 6.69
N ALA A 37 -10.89 -11.73 5.95
CA ALA A 37 -12.06 -10.83 6.03
C ALA A 37 -12.87 -10.98 7.34
N MET A 38 -12.89 -12.17 7.96
CA MET A 38 -13.78 -12.45 9.10
C MET A 38 -13.18 -12.15 10.49
N THR A 39 -11.86 -11.97 10.61
CA THR A 39 -11.20 -11.84 11.93
C THR A 39 -10.80 -10.41 12.31
N ASN A 40 -10.99 -9.44 11.44
CA ASN A 40 -10.41 -8.10 11.61
C ASN A 40 -11.36 -6.99 12.09
N GLU A 41 -12.68 -7.23 12.12
CA GLU A 41 -13.67 -6.15 12.39
C GLU A 41 -13.64 -5.61 13.84
N THR A 42 -13.02 -6.32 14.79
CA THR A 42 -13.00 -5.91 16.22
C THR A 42 -11.68 -5.32 16.68
N ARG A 43 -10.65 -5.26 15.81
CA ARG A 43 -9.33 -4.71 16.17
C ARG A 43 -9.22 -3.26 15.72
N GLU A 44 -8.49 -2.46 16.50
CA GLU A 44 -8.13 -1.09 16.13
C GLU A 44 -7.47 -1.04 14.75
N PRO A 45 -7.83 -0.05 13.91
CA PRO A 45 -7.29 0.09 12.57
C PRO A 45 -5.80 0.44 12.61
N VAL A 46 -4.99 -0.30 11.87
CA VAL A 46 -3.54 -0.12 11.77
C VAL A 46 -3.18 0.52 10.43
N TYR A 47 -2.28 1.50 10.48
CA TYR A 47 -1.74 2.18 9.31
C TYR A 47 -0.32 1.69 9.07
N VAL A 48 -0.03 1.31 7.84
CA VAL A 48 1.25 0.71 7.46
C VAL A 48 1.98 1.63 6.49
N GLY A 49 3.25 1.89 6.78
CA GLY A 49 4.17 2.55 5.86
C GLY A 49 5.23 1.57 5.37
N ILE A 50 5.53 1.61 4.08
CA ILE A 50 6.56 0.77 3.47
C ILE A 50 7.53 1.65 2.69
N ASP A 51 8.77 1.69 3.16
CA ASP A 51 9.89 2.22 2.37
C ASP A 51 10.46 1.12 1.49
N VAL A 52 10.59 1.42 0.19
CA VAL A 52 10.93 0.44 -0.84
C VAL A 52 12.32 0.72 -1.39
N SER A 53 13.20 -0.24 -1.26
CA SER A 53 14.50 -0.26 -1.93
C SER A 53 14.57 -1.38 -2.98
N LYS A 54 15.67 -1.44 -3.71
CA LYS A 54 15.90 -2.51 -4.67
C LYS A 54 15.84 -3.90 -4.04
N ASP A 55 16.43 -4.04 -2.86
CA ASP A 55 16.66 -5.34 -2.24
C ASP A 55 15.77 -5.59 -1.00
N SER A 56 15.10 -4.56 -0.48
CA SER A 56 14.33 -4.68 0.75
C SER A 56 13.09 -3.78 0.80
N LEU A 57 12.13 -4.24 1.60
CA LEU A 57 10.94 -3.52 2.01
C LEU A 57 11.06 -3.28 3.52
N GLU A 58 11.20 -2.05 3.94
CA GLU A 58 11.16 -1.66 5.36
C GLU A 58 9.73 -1.32 5.72
N VAL A 59 9.15 -2.01 6.68
CA VAL A 59 7.71 -1.95 7.01
C VAL A 59 7.52 -1.47 8.42
N ALA A 60 6.78 -0.41 8.60
CA ALA A 60 6.41 0.12 9.91
C ALA A 60 4.89 0.17 10.08
N LEU A 61 4.43 -0.20 11.27
CA LEU A 61 3.05 -0.01 11.71
C LEU A 61 3.00 1.22 12.62
N ALA A 62 2.01 2.09 12.43
CA ALA A 62 1.93 3.38 13.13
C ALA A 62 1.98 3.26 14.67
N ASP A 63 1.50 2.16 15.21
CA ASP A 63 1.41 1.94 16.66
C ASP A 63 2.63 1.18 17.23
N LYS A 64 3.59 0.77 16.37
CA LYS A 64 4.77 0.01 16.82
C LYS A 64 6.06 0.83 16.64
N ALA A 65 6.92 0.78 17.65
CA ALA A 65 8.19 1.50 17.63
C ALA A 65 9.21 0.90 16.66
N ALA A 66 9.10 -0.40 16.36
CA ALA A 66 10.05 -1.12 15.51
C ALA A 66 9.48 -1.35 14.10
N SER A 67 10.34 -1.17 13.09
CA SER A 67 10.08 -1.62 11.72
C SER A 67 10.52 -3.07 11.53
N VAL A 68 9.96 -3.73 10.51
CA VAL A 68 10.32 -5.09 10.10
C VAL A 68 10.78 -5.03 8.66
N ARG A 69 11.85 -5.75 8.35
CA ARG A 69 12.44 -5.79 7.00
C ARG A 69 12.11 -7.09 6.30
N PHE A 70 11.68 -6.98 5.04
CA PHE A 70 11.46 -8.09 4.11
C PHE A 70 12.33 -7.90 2.87
N VAL A 71 12.63 -8.99 2.16
CA VAL A 71 13.31 -8.91 0.86
C VAL A 71 12.32 -8.39 -0.20
N ASN A 72 12.78 -7.56 -1.15
CA ASN A 72 11.91 -7.07 -2.24
C ASN A 72 11.86 -8.07 -3.40
N ASP A 73 11.43 -9.29 -3.10
CA ASP A 73 11.18 -10.36 -4.06
C ASP A 73 9.79 -10.99 -3.83
N GLU A 74 9.47 -12.04 -4.56
CA GLU A 74 8.16 -12.71 -4.46
C GLU A 74 7.96 -13.36 -3.08
N GLN A 75 9.01 -13.97 -2.52
CA GLN A 75 8.95 -14.63 -1.22
C GLN A 75 8.83 -13.61 -0.07
N GLY A 76 9.58 -12.51 -0.14
CA GLY A 76 9.50 -11.46 0.86
C GLY A 76 8.15 -10.74 0.83
N VAL A 77 7.57 -10.51 -0.36
CA VAL A 77 6.22 -9.96 -0.48
C VAL A 77 5.17 -10.92 0.10
N LYS A 78 5.31 -12.23 -0.11
CA LYS A 78 4.44 -13.23 0.52
C LYS A 78 4.54 -13.19 2.04
N ALA A 79 5.76 -13.18 2.58
CA ALA A 79 5.99 -13.07 4.02
C ALA A 79 5.42 -11.76 4.61
N LEU A 80 5.49 -10.66 3.87
CA LEU A 80 4.86 -9.40 4.24
C LEU A 80 3.33 -9.54 4.32
N LEU A 81 2.69 -10.17 3.33
CA LEU A 81 1.24 -10.40 3.34
C LEU A 81 0.83 -11.25 4.54
N GLU A 82 1.57 -12.32 4.85
CA GLU A 82 1.35 -13.16 6.02
C GLU A 82 1.51 -12.38 7.34
N HIS A 83 2.52 -11.51 7.41
CA HIS A 83 2.73 -10.63 8.56
C HIS A 83 1.56 -9.65 8.76
N LEU A 84 1.03 -9.07 7.69
CA LEU A 84 -0.07 -8.12 7.75
C LEU A 84 -1.43 -8.78 7.99
N ALA A 85 -1.61 -10.05 7.65
CA ALA A 85 -2.87 -10.77 7.83
C ALA A 85 -3.34 -10.84 9.30
N GLY A 86 -2.41 -10.73 10.26
CA GLY A 86 -2.72 -10.68 11.69
C GLY A 86 -3.24 -9.32 12.20
N HIS A 87 -3.35 -8.31 11.33
CA HIS A 87 -3.68 -6.93 11.70
C HIS A 87 -4.92 -6.43 10.94
N ASN A 88 -5.71 -5.55 11.58
CA ASN A 88 -6.78 -4.81 10.91
C ASN A 88 -6.18 -3.63 10.13
N VAL A 89 -5.60 -3.90 8.96
CA VAL A 89 -4.91 -2.89 8.16
C VAL A 89 -5.93 -1.97 7.48
N ALA A 90 -5.95 -0.70 7.87
CA ALA A 90 -6.81 0.32 7.28
C ALA A 90 -6.24 0.85 5.96
N VAL A 91 -4.94 1.17 5.93
CA VAL A 91 -4.23 1.69 4.76
C VAL A 91 -2.79 1.23 4.77
N VAL A 92 -2.29 0.83 3.61
CA VAL A 92 -0.86 0.63 3.34
C VAL A 92 -0.39 1.74 2.40
N LEU A 93 0.63 2.47 2.81
CA LEU A 93 1.23 3.54 2.01
C LEU A 93 2.67 3.18 1.66
N LEU A 94 2.97 3.19 0.36
CA LEU A 94 4.31 3.02 -0.19
C LEU A 94 4.78 4.32 -0.81
N GLU A 95 6.08 4.56 -0.80
CA GLU A 95 6.68 5.63 -1.61
C GLU A 95 6.99 5.11 -3.03
N ALA A 96 6.70 5.93 -4.05
CA ALA A 96 7.04 5.62 -5.43
C ALA A 96 8.56 5.68 -5.64
N THR A 97 9.18 4.55 -5.95
CA THR A 97 10.64 4.39 -6.04
C THR A 97 11.05 3.92 -7.44
N GLY A 98 10.62 4.67 -8.47
CA GLY A 98 11.00 4.37 -9.86
C GLY A 98 10.46 3.06 -10.43
N GLY A 99 9.45 2.46 -9.81
CA GLY A 99 8.81 1.20 -10.24
C GLY A 99 9.16 0.00 -9.38
N LEU A 100 10.10 0.12 -8.42
CA LEU A 100 10.45 -0.96 -7.49
C LEU A 100 9.28 -1.31 -6.55
N GLU A 101 8.42 -0.33 -6.28
CA GLU A 101 7.21 -0.46 -5.46
C GLU A 101 6.11 -1.30 -6.12
N LYS A 102 6.10 -1.42 -7.45
CA LYS A 102 4.99 -1.99 -8.21
C LYS A 102 4.64 -3.41 -7.79
N ARG A 103 5.65 -4.30 -7.63
CA ARG A 103 5.41 -5.68 -7.22
C ARG A 103 4.68 -5.76 -5.89
N CYS A 104 5.16 -5.02 -4.91
CA CYS A 104 4.58 -4.98 -3.58
C CYS A 104 3.17 -4.36 -3.61
N ALA A 105 3.00 -3.21 -4.26
CA ALA A 105 1.71 -2.53 -4.38
C ALA A 105 0.65 -3.40 -5.08
N HIS A 106 1.01 -4.10 -6.16
CA HIS A 106 0.12 -5.02 -6.86
C HIS A 106 -0.31 -6.20 -5.97
N ALA A 107 0.63 -6.81 -5.26
CA ALA A 107 0.33 -7.95 -4.38
C ALA A 107 -0.59 -7.54 -3.22
N LEU A 108 -0.33 -6.41 -2.58
CA LEU A 108 -1.18 -5.84 -1.53
C LEU A 108 -2.60 -5.52 -2.05
N TYR A 109 -2.69 -4.91 -3.23
CA TYR A 109 -3.97 -4.60 -3.87
C TYR A 109 -4.77 -5.87 -4.21
N LEU A 110 -4.11 -6.90 -4.77
CA LEU A 110 -4.74 -8.18 -5.08
C LEU A 110 -5.19 -8.94 -3.82
N ALA A 111 -4.50 -8.74 -2.70
CA ALA A 111 -4.90 -9.24 -1.39
C ALA A 111 -6.08 -8.46 -0.77
N GLY A 112 -6.64 -7.45 -1.47
CA GLY A 112 -7.79 -6.68 -1.01
C GLY A 112 -7.47 -5.56 -0.05
N MET A 113 -6.20 -5.21 0.12
CA MET A 113 -5.78 -4.11 0.99
C MET A 113 -6.00 -2.75 0.32
N THR A 114 -6.27 -1.74 1.12
CA THR A 114 -6.34 -0.35 0.69
C THR A 114 -4.92 0.21 0.54
N VAL A 115 -4.48 0.41 -0.69
CA VAL A 115 -3.10 0.81 -1.02
C VAL A 115 -3.06 2.23 -1.54
N VAL A 116 -2.06 3.00 -1.09
CA VAL A 116 -1.70 4.32 -1.61
C VAL A 116 -0.24 4.30 -2.01
N VAL A 117 0.07 4.78 -3.22
CA VAL A 117 1.45 5.02 -3.67
C VAL A 117 1.69 6.52 -3.68
N ALA A 118 2.45 7.00 -2.71
CA ALA A 118 2.73 8.41 -2.52
C ALA A 118 3.88 8.89 -3.41
N ASN A 119 3.78 10.14 -3.88
CA ASN A 119 4.90 10.79 -4.54
C ASN A 119 6.00 11.08 -3.50
N PRO A 120 7.29 10.81 -3.77
CA PRO A 120 8.42 11.08 -2.88
C PRO A 120 8.45 12.51 -2.34
N ARG A 121 8.12 13.47 -3.20
CA ARG A 121 8.05 14.87 -2.79
C ARG A 121 6.98 15.10 -1.71
N GLN A 122 5.81 14.48 -1.84
CA GLN A 122 4.74 14.61 -0.85
C GLN A 122 5.13 13.97 0.48
N ALA A 123 5.76 12.79 0.45
CA ALA A 123 6.26 12.11 1.63
C ALA A 123 7.33 12.97 2.35
N HIS A 124 8.25 13.55 1.59
CA HIS A 124 9.28 14.44 2.12
C HIS A 124 8.70 15.73 2.74
N GLU A 125 7.76 16.39 2.07
CA GLU A 125 7.11 17.59 2.60
C GLU A 125 6.29 17.27 3.85
N PHE A 126 5.63 16.12 3.90
CA PHE A 126 4.95 15.65 5.10
C PHE A 126 5.95 15.44 6.25
N ALA A 127 7.05 14.72 6.02
CA ALA A 127 8.09 14.50 7.00
C ALA A 127 8.63 15.83 7.57
N LYS A 128 8.90 16.79 6.69
CA LYS A 128 9.37 18.12 7.06
C LYS A 128 8.34 18.88 7.91
N SER A 129 7.07 18.82 7.55
CA SER A 129 5.98 19.47 8.31
C SER A 129 5.80 18.89 9.71
N MET A 130 6.14 17.61 9.88
CA MET A 130 6.09 16.89 11.17
C MET A 130 7.38 17.04 11.99
N GLY A 131 8.39 17.77 11.48
CA GLY A 131 9.66 18.01 12.18
C GLY A 131 10.66 16.85 12.12
N TYR A 132 10.46 15.87 11.25
CA TYR A 132 11.43 14.80 11.03
C TYR A 132 12.59 15.30 10.16
N LEU A 133 13.78 15.43 10.78
CA LEU A 133 14.95 16.02 10.13
C LEU A 133 16.01 15.00 9.72
N ALA A 134 15.97 13.79 10.25
CA ALA A 134 16.97 12.74 9.99
C ALA A 134 16.37 11.64 9.09
N LYS A 135 17.14 11.32 8.03
CA LYS A 135 16.79 10.23 7.12
C LYS A 135 17.48 8.93 7.54
N THR A 136 16.70 7.96 8.02
CA THR A 136 17.09 6.55 8.11
C THR A 136 15.95 5.71 7.55
N ASP A 137 16.24 4.53 6.98
CA ASP A 137 15.21 3.67 6.34
C ASP A 137 14.02 3.38 7.26
N GLY A 138 14.28 3.09 8.55
CA GLY A 138 13.23 2.84 9.53
C GLY A 138 12.41 4.08 9.89
N ILE A 139 13.00 5.28 9.84
CA ILE A 139 12.28 6.53 10.03
C ILE A 139 11.37 6.80 8.85
N ASP A 140 11.82 6.56 7.63
CA ASP A 140 11.04 6.78 6.42
C ASP A 140 9.78 5.89 6.40
N ALA A 141 9.86 4.60 6.72
CA ALA A 141 8.70 3.73 6.83
C ALA A 141 7.72 4.18 7.94
N ARG A 142 8.22 4.65 9.07
CA ARG A 142 7.39 5.20 10.17
C ARG A 142 6.70 6.50 9.78
N ILE A 143 7.40 7.37 9.08
CA ILE A 143 6.81 8.60 8.53
C ILE A 143 5.70 8.25 7.55
N LEU A 144 5.92 7.27 6.67
CA LEU A 144 4.91 6.79 5.72
C LEU A 144 3.68 6.22 6.43
N SER A 145 3.84 5.51 7.56
CA SER A 145 2.70 5.01 8.33
C SER A 145 1.88 6.15 8.97
N HIS A 146 2.53 7.19 9.48
CA HIS A 146 1.85 8.40 9.99
C HIS A 146 1.17 9.16 8.84
N PHE A 147 1.81 9.22 7.68
CA PHE A 147 1.24 9.84 6.50
C PHE A 147 -0.01 9.09 6.01
N ALA A 148 0.01 7.75 6.01
CA ALA A 148 -1.15 6.91 5.72
C ALA A 148 -2.34 7.26 6.62
N ARG A 149 -2.10 7.39 7.92
CA ARG A 149 -3.13 7.77 8.91
C ARG A 149 -3.73 9.14 8.62
N THR A 150 -2.88 10.12 8.30
CA THR A 150 -3.32 11.49 7.99
C THR A 150 -4.12 11.54 6.70
N LEU A 151 -3.69 10.82 5.66
CA LEU A 151 -4.40 10.77 4.37
C LEU A 151 -5.76 10.10 4.48
N HIS A 152 -5.88 9.03 5.27
CA HIS A 152 -7.13 8.30 5.47
C HIS A 152 -8.26 9.19 6.01
N GLY A 153 -7.93 10.20 6.81
CA GLY A 153 -8.89 11.20 7.31
C GLY A 153 -9.22 12.33 6.33
N SER A 154 -8.62 12.37 5.14
CA SER A 154 -8.80 13.48 4.19
C SER A 154 -9.97 13.25 3.23
N GLU A 155 -10.68 14.32 2.85
CA GLU A 155 -11.75 14.28 1.84
C GLU A 155 -11.30 13.82 0.46
N ARG A 156 -9.98 13.84 0.19
CA ARG A 156 -9.39 13.45 -1.10
C ARG A 156 -8.86 12.03 -1.11
N PHE A 157 -9.04 11.28 -0.04
CA PHE A 157 -8.47 9.94 0.13
C PHE A 157 -8.78 9.01 -1.03
N ASP A 158 -10.05 8.94 -1.46
CA ASP A 158 -10.48 8.07 -2.56
C ASP A 158 -9.75 8.32 -3.89
N LYS A 159 -9.25 9.54 -4.10
CA LYS A 159 -8.50 9.92 -5.30
C LYS A 159 -7.05 9.47 -5.27
N LEU A 160 -6.54 9.13 -4.08
CA LEU A 160 -5.15 8.70 -3.86
C LEU A 160 -4.99 7.18 -3.89
N LEU A 161 -6.10 6.44 -3.90
CA LEU A 161 -6.09 4.99 -3.91
C LEU A 161 -5.38 4.45 -5.15
N PHE A 162 -4.48 3.50 -4.90
CA PHE A 162 -3.82 2.76 -5.96
C PHE A 162 -4.84 1.98 -6.79
N LYS A 163 -4.70 2.06 -8.10
CA LYS A 163 -5.49 1.31 -9.07
C LYS A 163 -4.55 0.58 -10.00
N MET A 164 -4.80 -0.68 -10.25
CA MET A 164 -4.04 -1.39 -11.27
C MET A 164 -4.26 -0.74 -12.63
N ALA A 165 -3.17 -0.43 -13.30
CA ALA A 165 -3.23 0.05 -14.67
C ALA A 165 -3.76 -1.05 -15.61
N THR A 166 -4.55 -0.68 -16.60
CA THR A 166 -4.93 -1.60 -17.66
C THR A 166 -3.70 -1.89 -18.55
N PRO A 167 -3.67 -3.02 -19.29
CA PRO A 167 -2.58 -3.31 -20.21
C PRO A 167 -2.29 -2.19 -21.21
N GLN A 168 -3.35 -1.48 -21.67
CA GLN A 168 -3.20 -0.34 -22.56
C GLN A 168 -2.54 0.86 -21.87
N GLN A 169 -2.89 1.11 -20.60
CA GLN A 169 -2.28 2.17 -19.80
C GLN A 169 -0.80 1.87 -19.52
N GLU A 170 -0.45 0.60 -19.25
CA GLU A 170 0.94 0.19 -19.07
C GLU A 170 1.77 0.38 -20.34
N GLN A 171 1.23 0.00 -21.51
CA GLN A 171 1.88 0.22 -22.80
C GLN A 171 2.10 1.71 -23.07
N LEU A 172 1.08 2.54 -22.84
CA LEU A 172 1.19 3.98 -23.01
C LEU A 172 2.25 4.57 -22.07
N GLN A 173 2.26 4.17 -20.81
CA GLN A 173 3.24 4.63 -19.83
C GLN A 173 4.67 4.24 -20.24
N ALA A 174 4.86 3.01 -20.74
CA ALA A 174 6.15 2.55 -21.23
C ALA A 174 6.65 3.40 -22.43
N LEU A 175 5.78 3.75 -23.36
CA LEU A 175 6.10 4.61 -24.51
C LEU A 175 6.48 6.03 -24.08
N VAL A 176 5.73 6.62 -23.14
CA VAL A 176 6.00 7.96 -22.60
C VAL A 176 7.35 7.97 -21.87
N THR A 177 7.62 6.96 -21.03
CA THR A 177 8.90 6.83 -20.32
C THR A 177 10.08 6.69 -21.29
N ARG A 178 9.93 5.86 -22.32
CA ARG A 178 10.96 5.70 -23.36
C ARG A 178 11.24 7.00 -24.10
N ARG A 179 10.21 7.75 -24.43
CA ARG A 179 10.36 9.08 -25.06
C ARG A 179 11.16 10.04 -24.18
N SER A 180 10.88 10.07 -22.87
CA SER A 180 11.57 10.95 -21.92
C SER A 180 13.06 10.57 -21.72
N GLN A 181 13.44 9.32 -22.05
CA GLN A 181 14.83 8.86 -21.99
C GLN A 181 15.63 9.19 -23.26
N LEU A 182 14.95 9.59 -24.34
CA LEU A 182 15.56 9.89 -25.64
C LEU A 182 15.73 11.40 -25.89
N VAL A 183 15.25 12.22 -24.99
CA VAL A 183 15.35 13.70 -25.00
C VAL A 183 16.28 14.15 -23.87
#